data_a32f82e215477e10d4205bca8dc748c6
#
_entry.id   a32f82e215477e10d4205bca8dc748c6
#
_cell.length_a   1.000
_cell.length_b   1.000
_cell.length_c   1.000
_cell.angle_alpha   90.00
_cell.angle_beta   90.00
_cell.angle_gamma   90.00
#
_symmetry.space_group_name_H-M   'P 1'
#
loop_
_entity.id
_entity.type
_entity.pdbx_description
1 polymer ?
#
loop_
_entity_poly.entity_id
_entity_poly.type
_entity_poly.pdbx_seq_one_letter_code
_entity_poly.pdbx_strand_id
1 'polypeptide(L)'
;MKKCIRCWNMQLTKKGLRVLPLRFNNDRALIYVYRPAQLKKDLWNNAAEEILLERGYTMKTSEHCIVHLRKRLSECEEFPHEVGLFLGYPPEDVRGFIENKADSCKYTGCWKVYGNVESALKTFEKFKKCTDMYCSRFAN
;
A
#
# COMPACT_ATOMS: atom_id res chain seq x y z
N MET A 1 -8.14 20.31 -6.17
CA MET A 1 -7.51 18.98 -5.97
C MET A 1 -8.05 17.90 -6.90
N LYS A 2 -9.35 17.71 -7.06
CA LYS A 2 -9.92 16.72 -8.00
C LYS A 2 -9.44 16.89 -9.45
N LYS A 3 -9.28 18.12 -9.91
CA LYS A 3 -8.73 18.42 -11.25
C LYS A 3 -7.27 17.98 -11.38
N CYS A 4 -6.46 18.15 -10.34
CA CYS A 4 -5.07 17.74 -10.34
C CYS A 4 -4.94 16.22 -10.43
N ILE A 5 -5.78 15.48 -9.69
CA ILE A 5 -5.80 14.02 -9.71
C ILE A 5 -6.14 13.49 -11.10
N ARG A 6 -7.11 14.09 -11.78
CA ARG A 6 -7.46 13.73 -13.15
C ARG A 6 -6.29 13.98 -14.11
N CYS A 7 -5.63 15.12 -13.95
CA CYS A 7 -4.47 15.47 -14.77
C CYS A 7 -3.32 14.48 -14.57
N TRP A 8 -3.02 14.12 -13.30
CA TRP A 8 -2.01 13.14 -12.98
C TRP A 8 -2.35 11.76 -13.56
N ASN A 9 -3.62 11.33 -13.46
CA ASN A 9 -4.05 10.07 -14.07
C ASN A 9 -3.87 10.05 -15.58
N MET A 10 -4.21 11.12 -16.27
CA MET A 10 -4.01 11.21 -17.73
C MET A 10 -2.55 11.01 -18.13
N GLN A 11 -1.62 11.56 -17.34
CA GLN A 11 -0.19 11.44 -17.61
C GLN A 11 0.38 10.09 -17.17
N LEU A 12 -0.03 9.61 -16.00
CA LEU A 12 0.55 8.42 -15.35
C LEU A 12 -0.04 7.12 -15.85
N THR A 13 -1.28 7.12 -16.36
CA THR A 13 -1.90 5.92 -16.93
C THR A 13 -1.07 5.33 -18.06
N LYS A 14 -0.47 6.18 -18.88
CA LYS A 14 0.43 5.76 -19.95
C LYS A 14 1.67 5.03 -19.43
N LYS A 15 2.05 5.27 -18.17
CA LYS A 15 3.20 4.62 -17.50
C LYS A 15 2.77 3.42 -16.64
N GLY A 16 1.50 3.02 -16.73
CA GLY A 16 0.97 1.90 -15.95
C GLY A 16 0.70 2.24 -14.49
N LEU A 17 0.55 3.52 -14.15
CA LEU A 17 0.26 3.99 -12.80
C LEU A 17 -1.15 4.57 -12.73
N ARG A 18 -1.76 4.45 -11.54
CA ARG A 18 -3.03 5.11 -11.23
C ARG A 18 -2.94 5.90 -9.93
N VAL A 19 -3.72 6.97 -9.85
CA VAL A 19 -3.79 7.84 -8.69
C VAL A 19 -5.25 7.94 -8.26
N LEU A 20 -5.55 7.57 -7.02
CA LEU A 20 -6.90 7.63 -6.46
C LEU A 20 -6.91 8.32 -5.10
N PRO A 21 -7.89 9.21 -4.85
CA PRO A 21 -8.11 9.70 -3.49
C PRO A 21 -8.82 8.61 -2.68
N LEU A 22 -8.26 8.26 -1.54
CA LEU A 22 -8.87 7.29 -0.61
C LEU A 22 -9.72 7.97 0.46
N ARG A 23 -9.28 9.11 0.94
CA ARG A 23 -9.99 9.87 1.98
C ARG A 23 -9.68 11.35 1.88
N PHE A 24 -10.69 12.18 2.04
CA PHE A 24 -10.54 13.60 2.21
C PHE A 24 -10.86 13.98 3.66
N ASN A 25 -10.02 14.78 4.28
CA ASN A 25 -10.18 15.22 5.66
C ASN A 25 -9.71 16.67 5.76
N ASN A 26 -10.66 17.60 5.93
CA ASN A 26 -10.41 19.05 5.97
C ASN A 26 -9.50 19.50 4.81
N ASP A 27 -8.25 19.89 5.12
CA ASP A 27 -7.29 20.38 4.14
C ASP A 27 -6.35 19.29 3.62
N ARG A 28 -6.58 18.04 3.98
CA ARG A 28 -5.72 16.93 3.59
C ARG A 28 -6.46 15.87 2.79
N ALA A 29 -5.74 15.23 1.89
CA ALA A 29 -6.25 14.09 1.14
C ALA A 29 -5.25 12.93 1.27
N LEU A 30 -5.78 11.74 1.53
CA LEU A 30 -5.00 10.52 1.43
C LEU A 30 -5.09 10.02 0.00
N ILE A 31 -3.98 10.04 -0.70
CA ILE A 31 -3.90 9.68 -2.11
C ILE A 31 -3.13 8.38 -2.26
N TYR A 32 -3.69 7.45 -3.00
CA TYR A 32 -3.09 6.16 -3.30
C TYR A 32 -2.55 6.17 -4.72
N VAL A 33 -1.25 5.92 -4.87
CA VAL A 33 -0.57 5.77 -6.16
C VAL A 33 -0.15 4.30 -6.27
N TYR A 34 -0.57 3.65 -7.34
CA TYR A 34 -0.34 2.21 -7.50
C TYR A 34 -0.21 1.78 -8.95
N ARG A 35 0.37 0.61 -9.15
CA ARG A 35 0.39 -0.08 -10.44
C ARG A 35 -0.68 -1.18 -10.42
N PRO A 36 -1.76 -1.07 -11.23
CA PRO A 36 -2.84 -2.06 -11.20
C PRO A 36 -2.38 -3.50 -11.41
N ALA A 37 -1.44 -3.73 -12.32
CA ALA A 37 -0.91 -5.06 -12.58
C ALA A 37 -0.16 -5.64 -11.38
N GLN A 38 0.63 -4.82 -10.68
CA GLN A 38 1.36 -5.24 -9.49
C GLN A 38 0.41 -5.45 -8.30
N LEU A 39 -0.56 -4.56 -8.12
CA LEU A 39 -1.56 -4.69 -7.06
C LEU A 39 -2.32 -6.01 -7.19
N LYS A 40 -2.72 -6.37 -8.39
CA LYS A 40 -3.40 -7.64 -8.63
C LYS A 40 -2.55 -8.82 -8.18
N LYS A 41 -1.26 -8.83 -8.50
CA LYS A 41 -0.34 -9.88 -8.05
C LYS A 41 -0.20 -9.91 -6.53
N ASP A 42 -0.07 -8.75 -5.91
CA ASP A 42 0.11 -8.63 -4.46
C ASP A 42 -1.12 -9.10 -3.69
N LEU A 43 -2.34 -8.76 -4.15
CA LEU A 43 -3.58 -9.15 -3.48
C LEU A 43 -3.98 -10.60 -3.75
N TRP A 44 -3.66 -11.15 -4.92
CA TRP A 44 -3.98 -12.55 -5.29
C TRP A 44 -2.87 -13.53 -4.90
N ASN A 45 -2.20 -13.25 -3.80
CA ASN A 45 -1.31 -14.15 -3.10
C ASN A 45 -2.11 -14.88 -2.00
N ASN A 46 -1.93 -16.18 -1.83
CA ASN A 46 -2.71 -16.97 -0.87
C ASN A 46 -2.71 -16.36 0.55
N ALA A 47 -1.54 -15.96 1.03
CA ALA A 47 -1.43 -15.37 2.37
C ALA A 47 -2.12 -14.00 2.46
N ALA A 48 -2.04 -13.19 1.42
CA ALA A 48 -2.74 -11.90 1.34
C ALA A 48 -4.26 -12.10 1.27
N GLU A 49 -4.72 -13.05 0.46
CA GLU A 49 -6.15 -13.38 0.35
C GLU A 49 -6.74 -13.80 1.69
N GLU A 50 -6.04 -14.63 2.45
CA GLU A 50 -6.49 -15.04 3.79
C GLU A 50 -6.73 -13.84 4.69
N ILE A 51 -5.77 -12.91 4.74
CA ILE A 51 -5.89 -11.69 5.56
C ILE A 51 -7.10 -10.86 5.11
N LEU A 52 -7.25 -10.67 3.81
CA LEU A 52 -8.33 -9.87 3.25
C LEU A 52 -9.70 -10.50 3.50
N LEU A 53 -9.83 -11.80 3.34
CA LEU A 53 -11.08 -12.52 3.61
C LEU A 53 -11.46 -12.42 5.08
N GLU A 54 -10.51 -12.56 6.00
CA GLU A 54 -10.73 -12.36 7.44
C GLU A 54 -11.23 -10.95 7.78
N ARG A 55 -10.86 -9.96 6.97
CA ARG A 55 -11.26 -8.56 7.13
C ARG A 55 -12.55 -8.22 6.37
N GLY A 56 -13.21 -9.21 5.79
CA GLY A 56 -14.49 -9.04 5.11
C GLY A 56 -14.40 -8.64 3.64
N TYR A 57 -13.22 -8.67 3.05
CA TYR A 57 -13.07 -8.35 1.63
C TYR A 57 -13.62 -9.49 0.76
N THR A 58 -14.26 -9.11 -0.36
CA THR A 58 -14.65 -10.06 -1.40
C THR A 58 -13.63 -9.99 -2.53
N MET A 59 -12.98 -11.11 -2.83
CA MET A 59 -11.90 -11.16 -3.79
C MET A 59 -12.42 -11.28 -5.23
N LYS A 60 -13.14 -10.27 -5.70
CA LYS A 60 -13.67 -10.23 -7.07
C LYS A 60 -12.68 -9.55 -8.02
N THR A 61 -12.36 -8.29 -7.77
CA THR A 61 -11.40 -7.50 -8.56
C THR A 61 -10.58 -6.62 -7.62
N SER A 62 -9.43 -6.12 -8.10
CA SER A 62 -8.62 -5.18 -7.34
C SER A 62 -9.38 -3.89 -7.06
N GLU A 63 -10.18 -3.42 -7.99
CA GLU A 63 -11.03 -2.23 -7.83
C GLU A 63 -12.04 -2.42 -6.69
N HIS A 64 -12.64 -3.60 -6.60
CA HIS A 64 -13.53 -3.97 -5.49
C HIS A 64 -12.83 -3.90 -4.15
N CYS A 65 -11.60 -4.41 -4.09
CA CYS A 65 -10.78 -4.35 -2.88
C CYS A 65 -10.47 -2.90 -2.49
N ILE A 66 -10.15 -2.04 -3.46
CA ILE A 66 -9.88 -0.62 -3.20
C ILE A 66 -11.14 0.08 -2.67
N VAL A 67 -12.31 -0.19 -3.25
CA VAL A 67 -13.58 0.39 -2.78
C VAL A 67 -13.85 -0.04 -1.33
N HIS A 68 -13.62 -1.30 -1.00
CA HIS A 68 -13.77 -1.80 0.37
C HIS A 68 -12.77 -1.13 1.32
N LEU A 69 -11.53 -0.97 0.90
CA LEU A 69 -10.50 -0.26 1.69
C LEU A 69 -10.92 1.18 1.98
N ARG A 70 -11.45 1.90 0.98
CA ARG A 70 -11.97 3.27 1.15
C ARG A 70 -13.08 3.31 2.21
N LYS A 71 -13.98 2.34 2.17
CA LYS A 71 -15.07 2.22 3.14
C LYS A 71 -14.51 2.03 4.55
N ARG A 72 -13.56 1.12 4.72
CA ARG A 72 -12.92 0.87 6.01
C ARG A 72 -12.18 2.11 6.53
N LEU A 73 -11.49 2.83 5.66
CA LEU A 73 -10.81 4.08 6.02
C LEU A 73 -11.77 5.17 6.50
N SER A 74 -13.01 5.18 6.00
CA SER A 74 -14.02 6.15 6.41
C SER A 74 -14.75 5.74 7.70
N GLU A 75 -14.89 4.45 7.97
CA GLU A 75 -15.66 3.91 9.11
C GLU A 75 -14.80 3.63 10.34
N CYS A 76 -13.52 3.32 10.17
CA CYS A 76 -12.63 2.97 11.26
C CYS A 76 -11.91 4.20 11.81
N GLU A 77 -11.86 4.32 13.13
CA GLU A 77 -11.07 5.36 13.80
C GLU A 77 -9.58 5.10 13.63
N GLU A 78 -9.17 3.85 13.78
CA GLU A 78 -7.79 3.42 13.54
C GLU A 78 -7.56 3.12 12.07
N PHE A 79 -6.33 3.29 11.63
CA PHE A 79 -5.93 2.99 10.25
C PHE A 79 -5.98 1.46 10.03
N PRO A 80 -6.69 0.97 8.99
CA PRO A 80 -6.78 -0.47 8.76
C PRO A 80 -5.39 -1.08 8.49
N HIS A 81 -5.01 -2.09 9.26
CA HIS A 81 -3.67 -2.67 9.17
C HIS A 81 -3.43 -3.43 7.86
N GLU A 82 -4.49 -3.93 7.23
CA GLU A 82 -4.39 -4.60 5.93
C GLU A 82 -3.98 -3.67 4.78
N VAL A 83 -3.94 -2.36 5.02
CA VAL A 83 -3.44 -1.39 4.02
C VAL A 83 -2.03 -1.73 3.54
N GLY A 84 -1.23 -2.37 4.37
CA GLY A 84 0.11 -2.82 4.00
C GLY A 84 0.12 -3.71 2.76
N LEU A 85 -0.90 -4.54 2.58
CA LEU A 85 -1.03 -5.39 1.39
C LEU A 85 -1.19 -4.55 0.11
N PHE A 86 -1.91 -3.43 0.20
CA PHE A 86 -2.10 -2.49 -0.92
C PHE A 86 -0.84 -1.70 -1.23
N LEU A 87 0.10 -1.63 -0.29
CA LEU A 87 1.41 -0.98 -0.45
C LEU A 87 2.51 -1.95 -0.88
N GLY A 88 2.17 -3.22 -1.07
CA GLY A 88 3.12 -4.25 -1.49
C GLY A 88 3.98 -4.82 -0.36
N TYR A 89 3.58 -4.62 0.89
CA TYR A 89 4.31 -5.22 2.02
C TYR A 89 4.13 -6.74 2.01
N PRO A 90 5.15 -7.51 2.44
CA PRO A 90 5.02 -8.96 2.53
C PRO A 90 3.83 -9.35 3.42
N PRO A 91 2.98 -10.30 2.99
CA PRO A 91 1.81 -10.72 3.80
C PRO A 91 2.19 -11.21 5.19
N GLU A 92 3.33 -11.88 5.36
CA GLU A 92 3.83 -12.31 6.66
C GLU A 92 4.09 -11.15 7.62
N ASP A 93 4.56 -10.02 7.10
CA ASP A 93 4.83 -8.84 7.92
C ASP A 93 3.52 -8.13 8.29
N VAL A 94 2.56 -8.08 7.36
CA VAL A 94 1.21 -7.54 7.64
C VAL A 94 0.51 -8.41 8.69
N ARG A 95 0.58 -9.73 8.55
CA ARG A 95 0.02 -10.67 9.52
C ARG A 95 0.65 -10.47 10.89
N GLY A 96 1.98 -10.40 10.94
CA GLY A 96 2.72 -10.21 12.18
C GLY A 96 2.32 -8.91 12.89
N PHE A 97 2.16 -7.83 12.14
CA PHE A 97 1.71 -6.55 12.69
C PHE A 97 0.30 -6.63 13.27
N ILE A 98 -0.62 -7.30 12.57
CA ILE A 98 -2.01 -7.48 13.02
C ILE A 98 -2.05 -8.29 14.33
N GLU A 99 -1.31 -9.39 14.39
CA GLU A 99 -1.31 -10.31 15.53
C GLU A 99 -0.59 -9.74 16.76
N ASN A 100 0.49 -9.01 16.55
CA ASN A 100 1.37 -8.52 17.62
C ASN A 100 1.16 -7.05 17.97
N LYS A 101 0.24 -6.36 17.31
CA LYS A 101 -0.06 -4.93 17.53
C LYS A 101 1.20 -4.05 17.54
N ALA A 102 2.04 -4.25 16.54
CA ALA A 102 3.32 -3.56 16.35
C ALA A 102 4.45 -3.99 17.30
N ASP A 103 4.20 -4.92 18.21
CA ASP A 103 5.23 -5.44 19.12
C ASP A 103 5.95 -6.66 18.53
N SER A 104 7.11 -7.00 19.10
CA SER A 104 7.87 -8.22 18.80
C SER A 104 8.36 -8.33 17.36
N CYS A 105 8.49 -7.22 16.64
CA CYS A 105 9.06 -7.22 15.29
C CYS A 105 10.57 -7.50 15.35
N LYS A 106 11.06 -8.16 14.31
CA LYS A 106 12.49 -8.46 14.17
C LYS A 106 13.31 -7.24 13.76
N TYR A 107 12.70 -6.35 12.99
CA TYR A 107 13.34 -5.15 12.45
C TYR A 107 12.29 -4.10 12.10
N THR A 108 12.64 -2.82 12.23
CA THR A 108 11.77 -1.70 11.82
C THR A 108 12.49 -0.89 10.75
N GLY A 109 11.95 -0.88 9.53
CA GLY A 109 12.41 -0.07 8.41
C GLY A 109 11.24 0.71 7.81
N CYS A 110 11.02 0.58 6.50
CA CYS A 110 9.84 1.16 5.86
C CYS A 110 8.53 0.57 6.42
N TRP A 111 8.61 -0.64 6.93
CA TRP A 111 7.56 -1.29 7.72
C TRP A 111 8.19 -2.16 8.81
N LYS A 112 7.36 -2.67 9.73
CA LYS A 112 7.83 -3.58 10.77
C LYS A 112 7.91 -5.02 10.22
N VAL A 113 9.09 -5.61 10.32
CA VAL A 113 9.39 -6.93 9.74
C VAL A 113 9.19 -8.02 10.78
N TYR A 114 8.38 -9.02 10.45
CA TYR A 114 8.13 -10.21 11.26
C TYR A 114 8.60 -11.50 10.59
N GLY A 115 8.75 -11.46 9.28
CA GLY A 115 9.17 -12.60 8.46
C GLY A 115 10.66 -12.57 8.13
N ASN A 116 10.97 -12.49 6.85
CA ASN A 116 12.33 -12.55 6.34
C ASN A 116 12.99 -11.17 6.35
N VAL A 117 13.86 -10.92 7.33
CA VAL A 117 14.57 -9.64 7.51
C VAL A 117 15.51 -9.36 6.34
N GLU A 118 16.25 -10.36 5.87
CA GLU A 118 17.20 -10.20 4.77
C GLU A 118 16.51 -9.72 3.49
N SER A 119 15.40 -10.34 3.14
CA SER A 119 14.60 -9.95 1.98
C SER A 119 14.04 -8.54 2.12
N ALA A 120 13.54 -8.20 3.32
CA ALA A 120 13.02 -6.87 3.61
C ALA A 120 14.10 -5.79 3.49
N LEU A 121 15.29 -6.05 4.02
CA LEU A 121 16.42 -5.11 3.93
C LEU A 121 16.82 -4.85 2.47
N LYS A 122 16.79 -5.86 1.62
CA LYS A 122 17.05 -5.68 0.19
C LYS A 122 16.00 -4.78 -0.47
N THR A 123 14.74 -4.93 -0.10
CA THR A 123 13.66 -4.09 -0.60
C THR A 123 13.80 -2.65 -0.10
N PHE A 124 14.11 -2.45 1.16
CA PHE A 124 14.33 -1.11 1.74
C PHE A 124 15.50 -0.40 1.04
N GLU A 125 16.56 -1.13 0.74
CA GLU A 125 17.70 -0.58 0.00
C GLU A 125 17.32 -0.14 -1.40
N LYS A 126 16.49 -0.92 -2.12
CA LYS A 126 15.96 -0.54 -3.43
C LYS A 126 15.12 0.74 -3.35
N PHE A 127 14.28 0.86 -2.34
CA PHE A 127 13.47 2.07 -2.13
C PHE A 127 14.34 3.29 -1.88
N LYS A 128 15.39 3.15 -1.08
CA LYS A 128 16.35 4.22 -0.82
C LYS A 128 17.05 4.65 -2.11
N LYS A 129 17.52 3.71 -2.91
CA LYS A 129 18.16 4.00 -4.20
C LYS A 129 17.23 4.73 -5.14
N CYS A 130 15.96 4.30 -5.23
CA CYS A 130 14.96 4.99 -6.04
C CYS A 130 14.72 6.41 -5.54
N THR A 131 14.58 6.60 -4.24
CA THR A 131 14.38 7.93 -3.64
C THR A 131 15.57 8.84 -3.93
N ASP A 132 16.78 8.36 -3.73
CA ASP A 132 18.00 9.13 -3.98
C ASP A 132 18.13 9.52 -5.45
N MET A 133 17.77 8.61 -6.37
CA MET A 133 17.78 8.88 -7.81
C MET A 133 16.77 9.97 -8.20
N TYR A 134 15.54 9.88 -7.68
CA TYR A 134 14.53 10.91 -7.95
C TYR A 134 14.93 12.26 -7.35
N CYS A 135 15.40 12.28 -6.12
CA CYS A 135 15.88 13.51 -5.47
C CYS A 135 17.02 14.16 -6.28
N SER A 136 17.97 13.37 -6.74
CA SER A 136 19.07 13.84 -7.58
C SER A 136 18.58 14.47 -8.90
N ARG A 137 17.57 13.89 -9.53
CA ARG A 137 17.01 14.41 -10.79
C ARG A 137 16.22 15.69 -10.59
N PHE A 138 15.52 15.82 -9.47
CA PHE A 138 14.68 17.00 -9.20
C PHE A 138 15.38 18.11 -8.43
N ALA A 139 16.57 17.88 -7.91
CA ALA A 139 17.38 18.88 -7.19
C ALA A 139 18.08 19.89 -8.13
N ASN A 140 18.09 19.62 -9.42
CA ASN A 140 18.73 20.52 -10.42
C ASN A 140 17.66 21.38 -11.11
#